data_65252ebdc87c61bc986f3eb20df29c4f
#
_entry.id   65252ebdc87c61bc986f3eb20df29c4f
#
_cell.length_a   1.000
_cell.length_b   1.000
_cell.length_c   1.000
_cell.angle_alpha   90.00
_cell.angle_beta   90.00
_cell.angle_gamma   90.00
#
_symmetry.space_group_name_H-M   'P 1'
#
loop_
_entity.id
_entity.type
_entity.pdbx_description
1 polymer ?
#
loop_
_entity_poly.entity_id
_entity_poly.type
_entity_poly.pdbx_seq_one_letter_code
_entity_poly.pdbx_strand_id
1 'polypeptide(L)'
;RKNHQQNLLDRGGGCAACHLQTHTDSAHPALTVRVDNDRCFGCHSRSGRISLNYVGLAETEKYDQKNSANFGKLADGRLVKKLPLDVHSKAGMACIDCHTVRGVMGSGKRHEAQLDIQCTDCHAKKLFRKPLSQLQAREALYSALYPDNFHTAVNGSIIVSEKNGTPLFHLWEENGGRFLKGKISGKK
;
A
#
# COMPACT_ATOMS: atom_id res chain seq x y z
N ARG A 1 6.60 -0.66 19.85
CA ARG A 1 5.61 -0.87 18.76
C ARG A 1 4.23 -0.86 19.40
N LYS A 2 3.36 0.09 19.00
CA LYS A 2 1.98 0.11 19.48
C LYS A 2 1.27 -1.16 19.01
N ASN A 3 0.46 -1.72 19.88
CA ASN A 3 -0.35 -2.89 19.63
C ASN A 3 -1.38 -2.57 18.53
N HIS A 4 -1.45 -3.35 17.45
CA HIS A 4 -2.39 -3.13 16.34
C HIS A 4 -3.86 -3.11 16.78
N GLN A 5 -4.23 -3.87 17.81
CA GLN A 5 -5.58 -3.85 18.36
C GLN A 5 -5.90 -2.53 19.06
N GLN A 6 -4.95 -1.98 19.83
CA GLN A 6 -5.11 -0.68 20.46
C GLN A 6 -5.35 0.40 19.43
N ASN A 7 -4.60 0.35 18.32
CA ASN A 7 -4.78 1.28 17.20
C ASN A 7 -6.18 1.19 16.57
N LEU A 8 -6.82 0.04 16.56
CA LEU A 8 -8.20 -0.13 16.09
C LEU A 8 -9.22 0.50 17.03
N LEU A 9 -9.06 0.30 18.35
CA LEU A 9 -9.91 0.90 19.37
C LEU A 9 -9.82 2.43 19.33
N ASP A 10 -8.62 2.96 19.16
CA ASP A 10 -8.35 4.40 19.12
C ASP A 10 -8.90 5.09 17.85
N ARG A 11 -9.11 4.34 16.76
CA ARG A 11 -9.47 4.90 15.44
C ARG A 11 -10.96 4.83 15.10
N GLY A 12 -11.72 3.98 15.81
CA GLY A 12 -13.11 3.73 15.47
C GLY A 12 -13.28 2.96 14.16
N GLY A 13 -14.47 3.04 13.55
CA GLY A 13 -14.84 2.35 12.34
C GLY A 13 -14.99 3.27 11.12
N GLY A 14 -15.31 2.69 9.97
CA GLY A 14 -15.54 3.40 8.72
C GLY A 14 -14.31 4.15 8.20
N CYS A 15 -14.52 5.33 7.64
CA CYS A 15 -13.44 6.15 7.08
C CYS A 15 -12.37 6.53 8.13
N ALA A 16 -12.80 6.74 9.37
CA ALA A 16 -11.90 7.11 10.47
C ALA A 16 -10.84 6.03 10.77
N ALA A 17 -11.16 4.75 10.56
CA ALA A 17 -10.21 3.65 10.80
C ALA A 17 -8.92 3.81 9.96
N CYS A 18 -9.01 4.39 8.78
CA CYS A 18 -7.88 4.60 7.88
C CYS A 18 -7.38 6.06 7.87
N HIS A 19 -8.30 7.03 7.94
CA HIS A 19 -7.99 8.43 7.63
C HIS A 19 -7.85 9.33 8.86
N LEU A 20 -8.14 8.87 10.07
CA LEU A 20 -8.02 9.68 11.29
C LEU A 20 -6.63 9.53 11.93
N GLN A 21 -5.94 10.63 12.17
CA GLN A 21 -4.72 10.68 12.99
C GLN A 21 -5.10 11.17 14.39
N THR A 22 -4.98 10.29 15.39
CA THR A 22 -5.32 10.59 16.80
C THR A 22 -4.14 11.11 17.61
N HIS A 23 -2.91 10.95 17.09
CA HIS A 23 -1.68 11.36 17.77
C HIS A 23 -1.04 12.50 17.01
N THR A 24 -1.64 13.67 17.14
CA THR A 24 -1.07 14.94 16.72
C THR A 24 -0.87 15.79 17.96
N ASP A 25 0.08 16.70 17.91
CA ASP A 25 0.28 17.70 18.98
C ASP A 25 -0.86 18.74 19.01
N SER A 26 -1.87 18.53 18.18
CA SER A 26 -3.08 19.34 18.08
C SER A 26 -4.18 18.82 18.99
N ALA A 27 -4.98 19.72 19.56
CA ALA A 27 -6.17 19.39 20.36
C ALA A 27 -7.26 18.69 19.53
N HIS A 28 -7.18 18.76 18.21
CA HIS A 28 -8.11 18.12 17.29
C HIS A 28 -7.41 17.04 16.45
N PRO A 29 -8.07 15.89 16.23
CA PRO A 29 -7.53 14.86 15.33
C PRO A 29 -7.44 15.40 13.90
N ALA A 30 -6.36 15.05 13.20
CA ALA A 30 -6.14 15.44 11.81
C ALA A 30 -6.62 14.34 10.86
N LEU A 31 -7.11 14.73 9.68
CA LEU A 31 -7.35 13.82 8.58
C LEU A 31 -6.08 13.60 7.77
N THR A 32 -5.90 12.38 7.28
CA THR A 32 -4.74 12.01 6.46
C THR A 32 -5.13 11.14 5.28
N VAL A 33 -4.44 11.34 4.16
CA VAL A 33 -4.46 10.42 3.01
C VAL A 33 -3.23 9.48 3.00
N ARG A 34 -2.28 9.70 3.92
CA ARG A 34 -1.11 8.83 4.12
C ARG A 34 -1.48 7.68 5.05
N VAL A 35 -2.04 6.62 4.45
CA VAL A 35 -2.50 5.43 5.16
C VAL A 35 -1.36 4.43 5.25
N ASP A 36 -0.74 4.31 6.41
CA ASP A 36 0.31 3.33 6.66
C ASP A 36 -0.19 1.88 6.74
N ASN A 37 0.73 0.92 6.71
CA ASN A 37 0.40 -0.50 6.76
C ASN A 37 -0.28 -0.92 8.07
N ASP A 38 0.02 -0.26 9.19
CA ASP A 38 -0.55 -0.60 10.49
C ASP A 38 -2.07 -0.41 10.51
N ARG A 39 -2.56 0.52 9.68
CA ARG A 39 -4.01 0.73 9.50
C ARG A 39 -4.66 -0.41 8.74
N CYS A 40 -3.96 -0.99 7.80
CA CYS A 40 -4.44 -2.14 7.05
C CYS A 40 -4.45 -3.41 7.92
N PHE A 41 -3.39 -3.62 8.71
CA PHE A 41 -3.27 -4.79 9.60
C PHE A 41 -4.32 -4.85 10.69
N GLY A 42 -4.92 -3.75 11.07
CA GLY A 42 -6.05 -3.75 11.99
C GLY A 42 -7.18 -4.71 11.57
N CYS A 43 -7.44 -4.80 10.26
CA CYS A 43 -8.46 -5.69 9.69
C CYS A 43 -7.86 -6.84 8.87
N HIS A 44 -6.70 -6.65 8.24
CA HIS A 44 -6.12 -7.59 7.29
C HIS A 44 -5.02 -8.50 7.87
N SER A 45 -4.85 -8.57 9.20
CA SER A 45 -3.91 -9.47 9.87
C SER A 45 -4.50 -10.84 10.23
N ARG A 46 -5.69 -11.18 9.78
CA ARG A 46 -6.34 -12.47 10.10
C ARG A 46 -5.66 -13.62 9.37
N SER A 47 -5.87 -14.83 9.90
CA SER A 47 -5.37 -16.10 9.37
C SER A 47 -5.61 -16.24 7.87
N GLY A 48 -4.63 -16.80 7.16
CA GLY A 48 -4.70 -17.00 5.72
C GLY A 48 -4.60 -15.72 4.87
N ARG A 49 -4.30 -14.58 5.47
CA ARG A 49 -4.11 -13.34 4.73
C ARG A 49 -2.64 -13.14 4.35
N ILE A 50 -2.40 -12.82 3.09
CA ILE A 50 -1.06 -12.54 2.54
C ILE A 50 -0.36 -11.38 3.25
N SER A 51 -1.11 -10.49 3.89
CA SER A 51 -0.60 -9.34 4.63
C SER A 51 0.42 -9.68 5.71
N LEU A 52 0.24 -10.80 6.42
CA LEU A 52 1.23 -11.26 7.41
C LEU A 52 2.55 -11.65 6.75
N ASN A 53 2.49 -12.41 5.66
CA ASN A 53 3.71 -12.82 4.93
C ASN A 53 4.45 -11.61 4.36
N TYR A 54 3.72 -10.60 3.91
CA TYR A 54 4.29 -9.35 3.41
C TYR A 54 5.21 -8.66 4.44
N VAL A 55 4.86 -8.73 5.72
CA VAL A 55 5.67 -8.18 6.81
C VAL A 55 6.57 -9.21 7.50
N GLY A 56 6.80 -10.35 6.86
CA GLY A 56 7.69 -11.38 7.36
C GLY A 56 7.14 -12.15 8.55
N LEU A 57 5.84 -12.40 8.59
CA LEU A 57 5.19 -13.18 9.62
C LEU A 57 4.33 -14.28 8.99
N ALA A 58 4.31 -15.46 9.60
CA ALA A 58 3.38 -16.54 9.26
C ALA A 58 2.74 -17.07 10.53
N GLU A 59 1.42 -17.18 10.52
CA GLU A 59 0.69 -17.81 11.61
C GLU A 59 1.08 -19.30 11.73
N THR A 60 1.23 -19.81 12.95
CA THR A 60 1.64 -21.18 13.23
C THR A 60 1.01 -21.67 14.54
N GLU A 61 0.69 -22.94 14.57
CA GLU A 61 0.28 -23.63 15.79
C GLU A 61 1.46 -24.27 16.53
N LYS A 62 2.61 -24.38 15.83
CA LYS A 62 3.80 -25.04 16.36
C LYS A 62 4.77 -24.02 16.95
N TYR A 63 5.09 -24.18 18.22
CA TYR A 63 6.11 -23.40 18.90
C TYR A 63 7.35 -24.26 19.17
N ASP A 64 8.51 -23.81 18.71
CA ASP A 64 9.78 -24.45 18.99
C ASP A 64 10.52 -23.65 20.07
N GLN A 65 10.60 -24.21 21.28
CA GLN A 65 11.30 -23.57 22.41
C GLN A 65 12.80 -23.36 22.14
N LYS A 66 13.45 -24.27 21.39
CA LYS A 66 14.88 -24.17 21.07
C LYS A 66 15.17 -22.99 20.13
N ASN A 67 14.21 -22.59 19.35
CA ASN A 67 14.30 -21.48 18.38
C ASN A 67 13.32 -20.34 18.70
N SER A 68 13.07 -20.08 19.97
CA SER A 68 12.07 -19.11 20.43
C SER A 68 12.21 -17.70 19.82
N ALA A 69 13.45 -17.29 19.48
CA ALA A 69 13.73 -16.02 18.80
C ALA A 69 13.05 -15.88 17.41
N ASN A 70 12.72 -17.00 16.77
CA ASN A 70 12.04 -17.04 15.47
C ASN A 70 10.52 -16.99 15.59
N PHE A 71 9.98 -16.87 16.79
CA PHE A 71 8.56 -16.82 17.02
C PHE A 71 8.16 -15.51 17.69
N GLY A 72 6.88 -15.21 17.66
CA GLY A 72 6.27 -14.07 18.32
C GLY A 72 4.78 -14.30 18.52
N LYS A 73 4.13 -13.36 19.18
CA LYS A 73 2.67 -13.32 19.32
C LYS A 73 2.14 -12.03 18.74
N LEU A 74 1.05 -12.12 18.00
CA LEU A 74 0.25 -10.96 17.62
C LEU A 74 -0.49 -10.41 18.84
N ALA A 75 -1.03 -9.23 18.70
CA ALA A 75 -1.80 -8.58 19.77
C ALA A 75 -3.01 -9.38 20.25
N ASP A 76 -3.61 -10.15 19.35
CA ASP A 76 -4.75 -11.04 19.63
C ASP A 76 -4.33 -12.42 20.19
N GLY A 77 -3.05 -12.61 20.49
CA GLY A 77 -2.50 -13.82 21.09
C GLY A 77 -2.11 -14.92 20.11
N ARG A 78 -2.41 -14.78 18.81
CA ARG A 78 -2.00 -15.76 17.80
C ARG A 78 -0.49 -15.87 17.72
N LEU A 79 0.00 -17.10 17.65
CA LEU A 79 1.41 -17.40 17.49
C LEU A 79 1.83 -17.20 16.05
N VAL A 80 2.96 -16.56 15.85
CA VAL A 80 3.54 -16.35 14.52
C VAL A 80 5.01 -16.78 14.49
N LYS A 81 5.41 -17.34 13.34
CA LYS A 81 6.80 -17.58 12.99
C LYS A 81 7.30 -16.39 12.17
N LYS A 82 8.52 -15.93 12.46
CA LYS A 82 9.21 -14.90 11.68
C LYS A 82 9.73 -15.51 10.38
N LEU A 83 9.49 -14.81 9.28
CA LEU A 83 9.97 -15.11 7.94
C LEU A 83 10.81 -13.94 7.43
N PRO A 84 11.60 -14.13 6.35
CA PRO A 84 12.14 -13.01 5.61
C PRO A 84 11.01 -12.06 5.16
N LEU A 85 11.30 -10.77 5.15
CA LEU A 85 10.38 -9.78 4.57
C LEU A 85 10.18 -10.05 3.08
N ASP A 86 8.97 -9.83 2.59
CA ASP A 86 8.71 -9.74 1.16
C ASP A 86 9.63 -8.70 0.50
N VAL A 87 10.04 -8.95 -0.74
CA VAL A 87 11.00 -8.08 -1.46
C VAL A 87 10.49 -6.64 -1.61
N HIS A 88 9.20 -6.45 -1.83
CA HIS A 88 8.57 -5.13 -1.95
C HIS A 88 8.50 -4.43 -0.59
N SER A 89 8.18 -5.18 0.46
CA SER A 89 8.19 -4.67 1.83
C SER A 89 9.60 -4.25 2.26
N LYS A 90 10.61 -5.04 1.92
CA LYS A 90 12.02 -4.73 2.17
C LYS A 90 12.47 -3.48 1.40
N ALA A 91 11.97 -3.28 0.19
CA ALA A 91 12.20 -2.08 -0.61
C ALA A 91 11.45 -0.83 -0.07
N GLY A 92 10.59 -0.99 0.93
CA GLY A 92 9.85 0.10 1.56
C GLY A 92 8.52 0.43 0.89
N MET A 93 7.99 -0.45 0.06
CA MET A 93 6.64 -0.31 -0.48
C MET A 93 5.60 -0.56 0.61
N ALA A 94 4.55 0.23 0.60
CA ALA A 94 3.39 0.09 1.46
C ALA A 94 2.24 -0.63 0.74
N CYS A 95 1.24 -1.09 1.48
CA CYS A 95 0.05 -1.72 0.91
C CYS A 95 -0.61 -0.84 -0.16
N ILE A 96 -0.65 0.48 0.08
CA ILE A 96 -1.27 1.45 -0.84
C ILE A 96 -0.46 1.73 -2.11
N ASP A 97 0.78 1.23 -2.22
CA ASP A 97 1.56 1.33 -3.46
C ASP A 97 1.02 0.38 -4.54
N CYS A 98 0.40 -0.73 -4.12
CA CYS A 98 -0.29 -1.68 -4.99
C CYS A 98 -1.82 -1.54 -4.92
N HIS A 99 -2.37 -1.27 -3.73
CA HIS A 99 -3.81 -1.11 -3.51
C HIS A 99 -4.22 0.35 -3.64
N THR A 100 -4.83 0.70 -4.78
CA THR A 100 -5.28 2.07 -5.05
C THR A 100 -6.55 2.42 -4.26
N VAL A 101 -6.90 3.70 -4.25
CA VAL A 101 -8.15 4.20 -3.66
C VAL A 101 -9.37 3.40 -4.15
N ARG A 102 -9.44 3.08 -5.44
CA ARG A 102 -10.57 2.31 -6.02
C ARG A 102 -10.62 0.88 -5.47
N GLY A 103 -9.45 0.26 -5.31
CA GLY A 103 -9.34 -1.10 -4.76
C GLY A 103 -9.67 -1.16 -3.27
N VAL A 104 -9.28 -0.13 -2.50
CA VAL A 104 -9.44 -0.11 -1.03
C VAL A 104 -10.80 0.42 -0.60
N MET A 105 -11.25 1.52 -1.18
CA MET A 105 -12.53 2.16 -0.81
C MET A 105 -13.74 1.56 -1.54
N GLY A 106 -13.46 0.65 -2.47
CA GLY A 106 -14.48 -0.02 -3.27
C GLY A 106 -14.89 0.77 -4.50
N SER A 107 -15.32 0.03 -5.49
CA SER A 107 -15.84 0.56 -6.76
C SER A 107 -17.23 0.02 -7.08
N GLY A 108 -17.89 -0.65 -6.14
CA GLY A 108 -19.13 -1.38 -6.34
C GLY A 108 -18.97 -2.70 -7.11
N LYS A 109 -17.74 -3.05 -7.52
CA LYS A 109 -17.43 -4.29 -8.25
C LYS A 109 -17.03 -5.40 -7.30
N ARG A 110 -16.99 -6.65 -7.78
CA ARG A 110 -16.47 -7.79 -7.05
C ARG A 110 -15.01 -7.55 -6.65
N HIS A 111 -14.57 -8.19 -5.56
CA HIS A 111 -13.23 -8.03 -4.98
C HIS A 111 -12.10 -8.20 -6.02
N GLU A 112 -12.15 -9.22 -6.87
CA GLU A 112 -11.13 -9.50 -7.89
C GLU A 112 -11.05 -8.41 -8.96
N ALA A 113 -12.17 -7.73 -9.22
CA ALA A 113 -12.23 -6.63 -10.17
C ALA A 113 -11.71 -5.30 -9.61
N GLN A 114 -11.52 -5.21 -8.28
CA GLN A 114 -11.06 -4.00 -7.62
C GLN A 114 -9.53 -3.84 -7.61
N LEU A 115 -8.78 -4.92 -7.86
CA LEU A 115 -7.33 -4.84 -7.98
C LEU A 115 -6.94 -4.11 -9.28
N ASP A 116 -6.56 -2.85 -9.15
CA ASP A 116 -6.20 -2.00 -10.28
C ASP A 116 -4.77 -2.25 -10.75
N ILE A 117 -3.81 -2.44 -9.84
CA ILE A 117 -2.40 -2.64 -10.17
C ILE A 117 -2.07 -4.13 -10.22
N GLN A 118 -1.48 -4.56 -11.32
CA GLN A 118 -1.02 -5.92 -11.55
C GLN A 118 0.51 -5.99 -11.52
N CYS A 119 1.07 -7.19 -11.31
CA CYS A 119 2.52 -7.39 -11.35
C CYS A 119 3.12 -6.91 -12.68
N THR A 120 2.41 -7.11 -13.78
CA THR A 120 2.80 -6.70 -15.13
C THR A 120 2.90 -5.20 -15.30
N ASP A 121 2.15 -4.40 -14.54
CA ASP A 121 2.21 -2.94 -14.62
C ASP A 121 3.59 -2.37 -14.22
N CYS A 122 4.36 -3.14 -13.42
CA CYS A 122 5.72 -2.79 -13.03
C CYS A 122 6.78 -3.71 -13.67
N HIS A 123 6.48 -5.00 -13.86
CA HIS A 123 7.44 -6.03 -14.23
C HIS A 123 7.38 -6.48 -15.71
N ALA A 124 6.40 -6.04 -16.49
CA ALA A 124 6.35 -6.37 -17.93
C ALA A 124 7.54 -5.77 -18.68
N LYS A 125 7.96 -6.41 -19.78
CA LYS A 125 9.02 -5.87 -20.66
C LYS A 125 8.67 -4.50 -21.23
N LYS A 126 7.40 -4.28 -21.58
CA LYS A 126 6.87 -3.02 -22.10
C LYS A 126 5.72 -2.55 -21.20
N LEU A 127 5.78 -1.29 -20.78
CA LEU A 127 4.73 -0.68 -19.95
C LEU A 127 3.70 0.00 -20.85
N PHE A 128 2.45 -0.04 -20.40
CA PHE A 128 1.37 0.70 -21.06
C PHE A 128 1.46 2.17 -20.70
N ARG A 129 1.25 3.03 -21.69
CA ARG A 129 1.35 4.48 -21.55
C ARG A 129 0.13 5.17 -22.15
N LYS A 130 -0.21 6.31 -21.60
CA LYS A 130 -1.29 7.17 -22.04
C LYS A 130 -0.76 8.61 -22.19
N PRO A 131 -1.07 9.32 -23.29
CA PRO A 131 -0.74 10.74 -23.39
C PRO A 131 -1.38 11.55 -22.24
N LEU A 132 -0.66 12.54 -21.73
CA LEU A 132 -1.19 13.42 -20.68
C LEU A 132 -2.46 14.14 -21.12
N SER A 133 -2.58 14.50 -22.41
CA SER A 133 -3.78 15.11 -22.98
C SER A 133 -5.03 14.25 -22.90
N GLN A 134 -4.88 12.94 -22.67
CA GLN A 134 -5.99 11.99 -22.52
C GLN A 134 -6.32 11.68 -21.06
N LEU A 135 -5.69 12.34 -20.09
CA LEU A 135 -6.05 12.22 -18.69
C LEU A 135 -7.44 12.83 -18.46
N GLN A 136 -8.22 12.17 -17.61
CA GLN A 136 -9.49 12.75 -17.17
C GLN A 136 -9.23 14.00 -16.33
N ALA A 137 -10.16 14.93 -16.30
CA ALA A 137 -10.02 16.21 -15.56
C ALA A 137 -9.60 16.02 -14.09
N ARG A 138 -10.14 14.99 -13.42
CA ARG A 138 -9.76 14.62 -12.05
C ARG A 138 -8.29 14.19 -11.93
N GLU A 139 -7.81 13.42 -12.89
CA GLU A 139 -6.42 12.93 -12.91
C GLU A 139 -5.46 14.07 -13.21
N ALA A 140 -5.82 14.95 -14.13
CA ALA A 140 -5.07 16.15 -14.47
C ALA A 140 -5.00 17.13 -13.27
N LEU A 141 -6.12 17.31 -12.56
CA LEU A 141 -6.15 18.12 -11.33
C LEU A 141 -5.23 17.53 -10.25
N TYR A 142 -5.27 16.23 -10.05
CA TYR A 142 -4.39 15.56 -9.08
C TYR A 142 -2.92 15.75 -9.44
N SER A 143 -2.55 15.67 -10.74
CA SER A 143 -1.20 15.93 -11.18
C SER A 143 -0.76 17.37 -10.92
N ALA A 144 -1.63 18.34 -11.12
CA ALA A 144 -1.34 19.74 -10.88
C ALA A 144 -1.18 20.08 -9.38
N LEU A 145 -1.95 19.42 -8.51
CA LEU A 145 -1.90 19.66 -7.06
C LEU A 145 -0.67 18.99 -6.38
N TYR A 146 -0.11 17.96 -6.99
CA TYR A 146 1.00 17.18 -6.41
C TYR A 146 2.13 16.99 -7.41
N PRO A 147 2.75 18.08 -7.93
CA PRO A 147 3.77 17.99 -8.99
C PRO A 147 4.98 17.14 -8.57
N ASP A 148 5.38 17.20 -7.31
CA ASP A 148 6.52 16.43 -6.78
C ASP A 148 6.31 14.91 -6.77
N ASN A 149 5.07 14.45 -6.91
CA ASN A 149 4.75 13.03 -7.01
C ASN A 149 4.78 12.52 -8.45
N PHE A 150 5.05 13.39 -9.42
CA PHE A 150 4.89 13.13 -10.85
C PHE A 150 6.20 13.23 -11.64
N HIS A 151 7.20 12.48 -11.28
CA HIS A 151 8.39 12.24 -12.15
C HIS A 151 8.08 11.38 -13.39
N THR A 152 6.88 11.44 -13.91
CA THR A 152 6.26 10.31 -14.60
C THR A 152 6.06 10.53 -16.07
N ALA A 153 6.08 11.77 -16.54
CA ALA A 153 5.88 12.05 -17.94
C ALA A 153 7.21 12.02 -18.70
N VAL A 154 7.46 10.93 -19.39
CA VAL A 154 8.49 10.91 -20.44
C VAL A 154 7.79 11.14 -21.77
N ASN A 155 8.24 12.15 -22.50
CA ASN A 155 7.69 12.52 -23.81
C ASN A 155 6.16 12.77 -23.79
N GLY A 156 5.65 13.44 -22.75
CA GLY A 156 4.24 13.80 -22.65
C GLY A 156 3.29 12.61 -22.40
N SER A 157 3.80 11.47 -21.98
CA SER A 157 3.00 10.28 -21.65
C SER A 157 3.28 9.76 -20.25
N ILE A 158 2.28 9.14 -19.62
CA ILE A 158 2.34 8.56 -18.28
C ILE A 158 2.12 7.05 -18.37
N ILE A 159 2.73 6.31 -17.43
CA ILE A 159 2.48 4.87 -17.27
C ILE A 159 1.08 4.68 -16.70
N VAL A 160 0.35 3.72 -17.25
CA VAL A 160 -1.00 3.36 -16.81
C VAL A 160 -1.11 1.86 -16.59
N SER A 161 -2.03 1.46 -15.72
CA SER A 161 -2.37 0.05 -15.56
C SER A 161 -2.95 -0.51 -16.86
N GLU A 162 -2.43 -1.64 -17.30
CA GLU A 162 -2.92 -2.39 -18.46
C GLU A 162 -4.39 -2.76 -18.31
N LYS A 163 -4.81 -3.12 -17.09
CA LYS A 163 -6.15 -3.62 -16.82
C LYS A 163 -7.25 -2.60 -17.05
N ASN A 164 -7.02 -1.34 -16.70
CA ASN A 164 -8.09 -0.33 -16.67
C ASN A 164 -7.66 1.09 -17.04
N GLY A 165 -6.41 1.28 -17.46
CA GLY A 165 -5.88 2.58 -17.83
C GLY A 165 -5.70 3.56 -16.65
N THR A 166 -5.73 3.09 -15.41
CA THR A 166 -5.48 3.94 -14.23
C THR A 166 -4.05 4.47 -14.25
N PRO A 167 -3.81 5.78 -14.16
CA PRO A 167 -2.48 6.35 -14.13
C PRO A 167 -1.69 5.93 -12.89
N LEU A 168 -0.44 5.52 -13.09
CA LEU A 168 0.49 5.09 -12.07
C LEU A 168 1.50 6.20 -11.79
N PHE A 169 1.04 7.25 -11.15
CA PHE A 169 1.81 8.47 -10.92
C PHE A 169 3.08 8.31 -10.07
N HIS A 170 3.27 7.22 -9.39
CA HIS A 170 4.42 6.93 -8.55
C HIS A 170 5.41 5.97 -9.21
N LEU A 171 5.18 5.60 -10.47
CA LEU A 171 6.01 4.72 -11.27
C LEU A 171 6.53 5.46 -12.51
N TRP A 172 7.84 5.35 -12.80
CA TRP A 172 8.44 5.94 -14.02
C TRP A 172 9.63 5.13 -14.53
N GLU A 173 10.07 5.45 -15.74
CA GLU A 173 11.28 4.92 -16.36
C GLU A 173 12.28 6.05 -16.56
N GLU A 174 13.52 5.82 -16.18
CA GLU A 174 14.63 6.76 -16.31
C GLU A 174 15.91 5.98 -16.59
N ASN A 175 16.67 6.38 -17.61
CA ASN A 175 17.95 5.78 -17.99
C ASN A 175 17.92 4.24 -18.12
N GLY A 176 16.83 3.69 -18.66
CA GLY A 176 16.62 2.24 -18.81
C GLY A 176 16.25 1.49 -17.52
N GLY A 177 16.19 2.17 -16.40
CA GLY A 177 15.70 1.64 -15.13
C GLY A 177 14.24 1.99 -14.88
N ARG A 178 13.59 1.22 -14.01
CA ARG A 178 12.23 1.49 -13.51
C ARG A 178 12.29 1.83 -12.03
N PHE A 179 11.57 2.85 -11.68
CA PHE A 179 11.58 3.41 -10.35
C PHE A 179 10.16 3.60 -9.84
N LEU A 180 9.99 3.36 -8.55
CA LEU A 180 8.75 3.59 -7.85
C LEU A 180 9.03 4.45 -6.63
N LYS A 181 8.27 5.51 -6.43
CA LYS A 181 8.31 6.30 -5.20
C LYS A 181 7.24 5.79 -4.25
N GLY A 182 7.66 5.20 -3.15
CA GLY A 182 6.74 4.71 -2.12
C GLY A 182 5.88 5.85 -1.58
N LYS A 183 4.57 5.69 -1.60
CA LYS A 183 3.59 6.74 -1.20
C LYS A 183 3.72 7.12 0.27
N ILE A 184 4.19 6.21 1.11
CA ILE A 184 4.43 6.45 2.54
C ILE A 184 5.90 6.75 2.82
N SER A 185 6.80 5.89 2.33
CA SER A 185 8.23 6.01 2.62
C SER A 185 8.89 7.18 1.91
N GLY A 186 8.35 7.60 0.76
CA GLY A 186 8.98 8.55 -0.14
C GLY A 186 10.28 8.04 -0.76
N LYS A 187 10.69 6.79 -0.47
CA LYS A 187 11.91 6.18 -1.02
C LYS A 187 11.72 5.86 -2.50
N LYS A 188 12.82 6.02 -3.24
CA LYS A 188 12.97 5.66 -4.64
C LYS A 188 13.58 4.26 -4.74
#